data_415df1adbd299030003e9fbc4e5271d1
#
_entry.id   415df1adbd299030003e9fbc4e5271d1
#
_cell.length_a   1.000
_cell.length_b   1.000
_cell.length_c   1.000
_cell.angle_alpha   90.00
_cell.angle_beta   90.00
_cell.angle_gamma   90.00
#
_symmetry.space_group_name_H-M   'P 1'
#
loop_
_entity.id
_entity.type
_entity.pdbx_description
1 polymer ?
#
loop_
_entity_poly.entity_id
_entity_poly.type
_entity_poly.pdbx_seq_one_letter_code
_entity_poly.pdbx_strand_id
1 'polypeptide(L)'
;MVMEFQESGEKITAMSAADKMLKLRQILIGSVKSGDSEYENFTDVPRIKTVLEIIEQSDTKVVVISPFTGSLRYVADAIKKAKYTVDVIDGSVDVKDRDRIIRSFQETDNPHVIVAQGQALSHGVTLTAAATMIFLGPVTGNDQYQQLLGRINRTSQVNPMTVIQMYATGIEIKLYEALDNAQDFQEAVMDLYKKEMEGK
;
A
#
# COMPACT_ATOMS: atom_id res chain seq x y z
N MET A 1 3.92 21.45 13.32
CA MET A 1 3.05 20.74 14.27
C MET A 1 3.82 19.55 14.80
N VAL A 2 3.84 19.36 16.10
CA VAL A 2 4.45 18.19 16.76
C VAL A 2 3.30 17.27 17.16
N MET A 3 3.35 16.01 16.74
CA MET A 3 2.46 14.97 17.25
C MET A 3 3.26 14.10 18.22
N GLU A 4 2.75 13.92 19.42
CA GLU A 4 3.34 13.08 20.46
C GLU A 4 2.56 11.77 20.52
N PHE A 5 3.27 10.64 20.48
CA PHE A 5 2.65 9.34 20.63
C PHE A 5 2.57 8.95 22.09
N GLN A 6 1.37 8.58 22.55
CA GLN A 6 1.14 8.21 23.95
C GLN A 6 1.82 6.90 24.35
N GLU A 7 2.09 6.01 23.40
CA GLU A 7 2.70 4.70 23.71
C GLU A 7 4.23 4.72 23.79
N SER A 8 4.91 5.55 22.99
CA SER A 8 6.38 5.59 22.98
C SER A 8 6.98 6.88 23.50
N GLY A 9 6.18 7.94 23.66
CA GLY A 9 6.67 9.29 24.01
C GLY A 9 7.45 9.98 22.88
N GLU A 10 7.55 9.36 21.72
CA GLU A 10 8.28 9.93 20.59
C GLU A 10 7.49 11.03 19.89
N LYS A 11 8.22 12.07 19.45
CA LYS A 11 7.65 13.25 18.80
C LYS A 11 7.89 13.20 17.30
N ILE A 12 6.81 13.09 16.52
CA ILE A 12 6.87 13.24 15.08
C ILE A 12 6.66 14.71 14.73
N THR A 13 7.69 15.32 14.17
CA THR A 13 7.67 16.71 13.73
C THR A 13 7.37 16.80 12.25
N ALA A 14 6.31 17.53 11.87
CA ALA A 14 6.01 17.85 10.49
C ALA A 14 6.53 19.26 10.16
N MET A 15 7.42 19.37 9.18
CA MET A 15 8.06 20.62 8.79
C MET A 15 7.18 21.48 7.87
N SER A 16 6.31 20.84 7.11
CA SER A 16 5.35 21.48 6.21
C SER A 16 3.99 20.78 6.31
N ALA A 17 2.99 21.39 5.75
CA ALA A 17 1.69 20.79 5.75
C ALA A 17 1.61 19.59 4.77
N ALA A 18 2.40 19.56 3.68
CA ALA A 18 2.56 18.38 2.83
C ALA A 18 3.21 17.22 3.58
N ASP A 19 4.25 17.50 4.39
CA ASP A 19 4.88 16.53 5.28
C ASP A 19 3.91 16.01 6.35
N LYS A 20 3.08 16.89 6.91
CA LYS A 20 2.00 16.49 7.82
C LYS A 20 1.04 15.49 7.18
N MET A 21 0.57 15.78 5.97
CA MET A 21 -0.32 14.90 5.21
C MET A 21 0.34 13.55 4.95
N LEU A 22 1.60 13.57 4.52
CA LEU A 22 2.38 12.36 4.27
C LEU A 22 2.47 11.49 5.54
N LYS A 23 2.84 12.08 6.67
CA LYS A 23 2.98 11.37 7.95
C LYS A 23 1.65 10.83 8.46
N LEU A 24 0.57 11.59 8.34
CA LEU A 24 -0.78 11.10 8.68
C LEU A 24 -1.15 9.86 7.87
N ARG A 25 -0.90 9.86 6.56
CA ARG A 25 -1.14 8.69 5.71
C ARG A 25 -0.26 7.49 6.10
N GLN A 26 0.98 7.72 6.49
CA GLN A 26 1.88 6.67 6.99
C GLN A 26 1.35 6.06 8.30
N ILE A 27 0.90 6.89 9.24
CA ILE A 27 0.29 6.45 10.51
C ILE A 27 -0.92 5.57 10.26
N LEU A 28 -1.80 5.94 9.33
CA LEU A 28 -3.00 5.17 8.99
C LEU A 28 -2.68 3.76 8.45
N ILE A 29 -1.49 3.55 7.90
CA ILE A 29 -1.03 2.23 7.44
C ILE A 29 -0.24 1.49 8.54
N GLY A 30 0.05 2.17 9.65
CA GLY A 30 0.68 1.55 10.81
C GLY A 30 2.19 1.66 10.88
N SER A 31 2.82 2.46 10.01
CA SER A 31 4.28 2.67 10.05
C SER A 31 4.59 4.08 9.59
N VAL A 32 5.28 4.86 10.41
CA VAL A 32 5.64 6.26 10.12
C VAL A 32 7.16 6.44 10.23
N LYS A 33 7.72 7.24 9.33
CA LYS A 33 9.13 7.59 9.39
C LYS A 33 9.38 8.62 10.49
N SER A 34 10.21 8.24 11.48
CA SER A 34 10.69 9.05 12.59
C SER A 34 12.18 9.36 12.33
N GLY A 35 12.55 10.65 12.28
CA GLY A 35 13.93 11.04 11.97
C GLY A 35 14.42 10.65 10.58
N ASP A 36 15.74 10.43 10.45
CA ASP A 36 16.40 10.25 9.15
C ASP A 36 16.30 8.81 8.59
N SER A 37 16.12 7.80 9.42
CA SER A 37 16.18 6.39 8.95
C SER A 37 15.30 5.41 9.70
N GLU A 38 14.65 5.78 10.80
CA GLU A 38 13.86 4.88 11.63
C GLU A 38 12.38 4.95 11.29
N TYR A 39 11.72 3.78 11.37
CA TYR A 39 10.28 3.65 11.22
C TYR A 39 9.67 3.21 12.55
N GLU A 40 8.72 4.02 13.03
CA GLU A 40 7.86 3.66 14.15
C GLU A 40 6.69 2.82 13.64
N ASN A 41 6.52 1.63 14.20
CA ASN A 41 5.41 0.74 13.87
C ASN A 41 4.39 0.75 15.02
N PHE A 42 3.13 0.90 14.67
CA PHE A 42 2.04 0.91 15.64
C PHE A 42 1.56 -0.50 15.94
N THR A 43 1.13 -0.72 17.17
CA THR A 43 0.41 -1.93 17.55
C THR A 43 -1.07 -1.82 17.19
N ASP A 44 -1.72 -2.96 16.95
CA ASP A 44 -3.18 -3.04 16.80
C ASP A 44 -3.80 -2.17 15.70
N VAL A 45 -3.16 -2.13 14.53
CA VAL A 45 -3.63 -1.34 13.37
C VAL A 45 -4.85 -2.00 12.73
N PRO A 46 -6.05 -1.38 12.74
CA PRO A 46 -7.27 -1.98 12.19
C PRO A 46 -7.12 -2.39 10.72
N ARG A 47 -6.42 -1.57 9.93
CA ARG A 47 -6.16 -1.83 8.50
C ARG A 47 -5.42 -3.16 8.28
N ILE A 48 -4.48 -3.50 9.15
CA ILE A 48 -3.75 -4.77 9.06
C ILE A 48 -4.66 -5.96 9.40
N LYS A 49 -5.54 -5.82 10.40
CA LYS A 49 -6.53 -6.86 10.72
C LYS A 49 -7.43 -7.15 9.51
N THR A 50 -7.95 -6.09 8.88
CA THR A 50 -8.78 -6.24 7.68
C THR A 50 -8.01 -6.89 6.52
N VAL A 51 -6.72 -6.57 6.33
CA VAL A 51 -5.88 -7.28 5.33
C VAL A 51 -5.83 -8.77 5.60
N LEU A 52 -5.62 -9.17 6.86
CA LEU A 52 -5.56 -10.60 7.23
C LEU A 52 -6.89 -11.30 7.02
N GLU A 53 -8.01 -10.67 7.37
CA GLU A 53 -9.37 -11.17 7.10
C GLU A 53 -9.64 -11.37 5.60
N ILE A 54 -9.20 -10.42 4.76
CA ILE A 54 -9.34 -10.54 3.31
C ILE A 54 -8.48 -11.69 2.77
N ILE A 55 -7.25 -11.82 3.25
CA ILE A 55 -6.36 -12.93 2.84
C ILE A 55 -6.98 -14.28 3.22
N GLU A 56 -7.54 -14.40 4.43
CA GLU A 56 -8.20 -15.61 4.90
C GLU A 56 -9.42 -16.00 4.05
N GLN A 57 -10.16 -15.01 3.55
CA GLN A 57 -11.36 -15.20 2.72
C GLN A 57 -11.05 -15.36 1.22
N SER A 58 -9.79 -15.21 0.82
CA SER A 58 -9.40 -15.27 -0.58
C SER A 58 -9.06 -16.70 -1.00
N ASP A 59 -9.78 -17.24 -1.97
CA ASP A 59 -9.51 -18.56 -2.57
C ASP A 59 -8.26 -18.55 -3.47
N THR A 60 -7.76 -17.38 -3.83
CA THR A 60 -6.60 -17.20 -4.73
C THR A 60 -5.50 -16.44 -4.01
N LYS A 61 -4.34 -16.35 -4.66
CA LYS A 61 -3.25 -15.50 -4.17
C LYS A 61 -3.64 -14.04 -4.11
N VAL A 62 -2.96 -13.28 -3.24
CA VAL A 62 -3.28 -11.88 -2.96
C VAL A 62 -2.06 -10.99 -3.23
N VAL A 63 -2.31 -9.84 -3.86
CA VAL A 63 -1.32 -8.76 -4.00
C VAL A 63 -1.71 -7.61 -3.09
N VAL A 64 -0.81 -7.21 -2.20
CA VAL A 64 -1.00 -6.06 -1.30
C VAL A 64 -0.09 -4.94 -1.74
N ILE A 65 -0.66 -3.79 -2.06
CA ILE A 65 0.08 -2.60 -2.51
C ILE A 65 0.15 -1.59 -1.36
N SER A 66 1.37 -1.19 -1.01
CA SER A 66 1.60 -0.06 -0.12
C SER A 66 2.22 1.13 -0.86
N PRO A 67 1.74 2.35 -0.62
CA PRO A 67 2.39 3.56 -1.13
C PRO A 67 3.71 3.89 -0.42
N PHE A 68 4.00 3.26 0.73
CA PHE A 68 5.14 3.59 1.59
C PHE A 68 6.03 2.38 1.85
N THR A 69 7.34 2.55 1.67
CA THR A 69 8.33 1.49 1.87
C THR A 69 8.37 0.98 3.32
N GLY A 70 8.25 1.88 4.31
CA GLY A 70 8.31 1.52 5.73
C GLY A 70 7.23 0.52 6.16
N SER A 71 6.04 0.62 5.60
CA SER A 71 4.93 -0.28 5.94
C SER A 71 5.03 -1.67 5.30
N LEU A 72 5.84 -1.86 4.26
CA LEU A 72 5.92 -3.15 3.54
C LEU A 72 6.36 -4.30 4.46
N ARG A 73 7.45 -4.10 5.18
CA ARG A 73 7.97 -5.11 6.11
C ARG A 73 7.03 -5.35 7.28
N TYR A 74 6.47 -4.28 7.82
CA TYR A 74 5.51 -4.37 8.91
C TYR A 74 4.28 -5.21 8.52
N VAL A 75 3.69 -4.95 7.34
CA VAL A 75 2.57 -5.74 6.80
C VAL A 75 2.97 -7.18 6.53
N ALA A 76 4.14 -7.39 5.89
CA ALA A 76 4.65 -8.74 5.62
C ALA A 76 4.88 -9.55 6.90
N ASP A 77 5.39 -8.93 7.96
CA ASP A 77 5.60 -9.59 9.24
C ASP A 77 4.26 -9.99 9.92
N ALA A 78 3.24 -9.14 9.80
CA ALA A 78 1.89 -9.47 10.26
C ALA A 78 1.31 -10.68 9.50
N ILE A 79 1.47 -10.72 8.18
CA ILE A 79 1.05 -11.82 7.31
C ILE A 79 1.79 -13.11 7.67
N LYS A 80 3.11 -13.05 7.90
CA LYS A 80 3.91 -14.21 8.37
C LYS A 80 3.47 -14.72 9.72
N LYS A 81 3.18 -13.82 10.68
CA LYS A 81 2.63 -14.19 12.00
C LYS A 81 1.28 -14.92 11.89
N ALA A 82 0.47 -14.55 10.91
CA ALA A 82 -0.78 -15.23 10.57
C ALA A 82 -0.59 -16.55 9.79
N LYS A 83 0.68 -17.02 9.62
CA LYS A 83 1.06 -18.29 8.97
C LYS A 83 0.89 -18.33 7.44
N TYR A 84 0.74 -17.20 6.78
CA TYR A 84 0.77 -17.14 5.32
C TYR A 84 2.20 -16.92 4.81
N THR A 85 2.51 -17.53 3.67
CA THR A 85 3.77 -17.29 2.96
C THR A 85 3.69 -15.96 2.22
N VAL A 86 4.70 -15.12 2.38
CA VAL A 86 4.72 -13.77 1.79
C VAL A 86 6.11 -13.37 1.37
N ASP A 87 6.21 -12.75 0.21
CA ASP A 87 7.41 -12.07 -0.28
C ASP A 87 7.16 -10.56 -0.42
N VAL A 88 8.24 -9.78 -0.30
CA VAL A 88 8.20 -8.32 -0.40
C VAL A 88 8.95 -7.88 -1.65
N ILE A 89 8.33 -6.97 -2.42
CA ILE A 89 8.95 -6.35 -3.60
C ILE A 89 8.96 -4.84 -3.42
N ASP A 90 10.14 -4.28 -3.19
CA ASP A 90 10.40 -2.84 -3.12
C ASP A 90 11.52 -2.44 -4.06
N GLY A 91 11.91 -1.16 -4.03
CA GLY A 91 12.98 -0.62 -4.87
C GLY A 91 14.38 -1.16 -4.57
N SER A 92 14.59 -1.86 -3.44
CA SER A 92 15.87 -2.45 -3.06
C SER A 92 16.04 -3.87 -3.61
N VAL A 93 14.96 -4.51 -4.06
CA VAL A 93 14.98 -5.87 -4.62
C VAL A 93 15.56 -5.82 -6.03
N ASP A 94 16.65 -6.53 -6.26
CA ASP A 94 17.27 -6.59 -7.58
C ASP A 94 16.36 -7.28 -8.62
N VAL A 95 16.69 -7.11 -9.90
CA VAL A 95 15.87 -7.61 -11.01
C VAL A 95 15.76 -9.14 -10.98
N LYS A 96 16.85 -9.85 -10.66
CA LYS A 96 16.87 -11.33 -10.65
C LYS A 96 16.01 -11.89 -9.53
N ASP A 97 16.12 -11.31 -8.33
CA ASP A 97 15.30 -11.71 -7.18
C ASP A 97 13.84 -11.38 -7.41
N ARG A 98 13.51 -10.23 -7.99
CA ARG A 98 12.16 -9.86 -8.36
C ARG A 98 11.56 -10.87 -9.35
N ASP A 99 12.30 -11.21 -10.42
CA ASP A 99 11.83 -12.18 -11.41
C ASP A 99 11.62 -13.56 -10.78
N ARG A 100 12.49 -13.98 -9.86
CA ARG A 100 12.34 -15.21 -9.09
C ARG A 100 11.07 -15.21 -8.24
N ILE A 101 10.84 -14.14 -7.49
CA ILE A 101 9.63 -13.99 -6.64
C ILE A 101 8.37 -14.05 -7.51
N ILE A 102 8.34 -13.30 -8.61
CA ILE A 102 7.18 -13.25 -9.51
C ILE A 102 6.93 -14.62 -10.16
N ARG A 103 7.99 -15.31 -10.60
CA ARG A 103 7.86 -16.66 -11.16
C ARG A 103 7.32 -17.64 -10.11
N SER A 104 7.87 -17.66 -8.91
CA SER A 104 7.36 -18.50 -7.81
C SER A 104 5.90 -18.18 -7.51
N PHE A 105 5.53 -16.92 -7.46
CA PHE A 105 4.15 -16.50 -7.25
C PHE A 105 3.20 -17.01 -8.34
N GLN A 106 3.64 -17.01 -9.60
CA GLN A 106 2.80 -17.46 -10.73
C GLN A 106 2.72 -18.98 -10.87
N GLU A 107 3.80 -19.71 -10.59
CA GLU A 107 3.97 -21.09 -10.99
C GLU A 107 3.89 -22.11 -9.84
N THR A 108 4.01 -21.64 -8.58
CA THR A 108 4.03 -22.53 -7.41
C THR A 108 3.02 -22.06 -6.35
N ASP A 109 2.76 -22.87 -5.34
CA ASP A 109 1.85 -22.51 -4.25
C ASP A 109 2.37 -21.33 -3.38
N ASN A 110 3.69 -21.14 -3.35
CA ASN A 110 4.32 -20.11 -2.51
C ASN A 110 5.15 -19.11 -3.35
N PRO A 111 5.12 -17.83 -2.98
CA PRO A 111 4.38 -17.22 -1.87
C PRO A 111 2.87 -17.14 -2.17
N HIS A 112 2.04 -17.16 -1.11
CA HIS A 112 0.60 -16.92 -1.22
C HIS A 112 0.29 -15.42 -1.38
N VAL A 113 1.11 -14.57 -0.77
CA VAL A 113 0.94 -13.11 -0.80
C VAL A 113 2.21 -12.43 -1.32
N ILE A 114 2.04 -11.42 -2.17
CA ILE A 114 3.08 -10.44 -2.46
C ILE A 114 2.69 -9.11 -1.81
N VAL A 115 3.58 -8.54 -1.00
CA VAL A 115 3.47 -7.17 -0.50
C VAL A 115 4.44 -6.31 -1.30
N ALA A 116 3.94 -5.30 -2.01
CA ALA A 116 4.79 -4.54 -2.91
C ALA A 116 4.61 -3.03 -2.82
N GLN A 117 5.69 -2.30 -3.09
CA GLN A 117 5.62 -0.89 -3.42
C GLN A 117 5.16 -0.74 -4.89
N GLY A 118 4.16 0.11 -5.12
CA GLY A 118 3.57 0.24 -6.45
C GLY A 118 4.58 0.51 -7.57
N GLN A 119 5.59 1.34 -7.30
CA GLN A 119 6.66 1.64 -8.27
C GLN A 119 7.49 0.41 -8.64
N ALA A 120 7.73 -0.50 -7.70
CA ALA A 120 8.54 -1.70 -7.94
C ALA A 120 7.85 -2.72 -8.87
N LEU A 121 6.52 -2.64 -9.02
CA LEU A 121 5.73 -3.46 -9.95
C LEU A 121 5.44 -2.80 -11.30
N SER A 122 5.95 -1.59 -11.55
CA SER A 122 5.69 -0.83 -12.80
C SER A 122 6.28 -1.48 -14.06
N HIS A 123 7.26 -2.37 -13.93
CA HIS A 123 7.98 -2.97 -15.05
C HIS A 123 7.34 -4.31 -15.51
N GLY A 124 6.32 -4.24 -16.35
CA GLY A 124 5.88 -5.32 -17.26
C GLY A 124 5.51 -6.69 -16.65
N VAL A 125 5.43 -6.82 -15.35
CA VAL A 125 5.17 -8.09 -14.67
C VAL A 125 3.71 -8.55 -14.82
N THR A 126 3.49 -9.86 -14.77
CA THR A 126 2.15 -10.48 -14.76
C THR A 126 1.91 -11.12 -13.40
N LEU A 127 0.75 -10.88 -12.79
CA LEU A 127 0.40 -11.37 -11.45
C LEU A 127 -1.00 -12.05 -11.44
N THR A 128 -1.35 -12.75 -12.52
CA THR A 128 -2.66 -13.37 -12.73
C THR A 128 -2.92 -14.61 -11.86
N ALA A 129 -1.93 -15.10 -11.12
CA ALA A 129 -2.16 -16.05 -10.04
C ALA A 129 -2.97 -15.45 -8.89
N ALA A 130 -2.97 -14.11 -8.77
CA ALA A 130 -3.84 -13.39 -7.85
C ALA A 130 -5.11 -12.93 -8.55
N ALA A 131 -6.26 -13.11 -7.90
CA ALA A 131 -7.50 -12.45 -8.27
C ALA A 131 -7.87 -11.29 -7.33
N THR A 132 -7.17 -11.16 -6.20
CA THR A 132 -7.40 -10.09 -5.22
C THR A 132 -6.20 -9.15 -5.15
N MET A 133 -6.45 -7.85 -5.30
CA MET A 133 -5.47 -6.79 -5.08
C MET A 133 -5.97 -5.81 -4.02
N ILE A 134 -5.16 -5.57 -2.99
CA ILE A 134 -5.48 -4.69 -1.87
C ILE A 134 -4.56 -3.47 -1.94
N PHE A 135 -5.12 -2.28 -2.01
CA PHE A 135 -4.40 -1.03 -1.84
C PHE A 135 -4.52 -0.58 -0.38
N LEU A 136 -3.42 -0.55 0.35
CA LEU A 136 -3.38 -0.09 1.75
C LEU A 136 -3.63 1.41 1.91
N GLY A 137 -3.54 2.16 0.86
CA GLY A 137 -3.84 3.58 0.74
C GLY A 137 -3.66 4.03 -0.70
N PRO A 138 -4.13 5.23 -1.07
CA PRO A 138 -4.01 5.74 -2.43
C PRO A 138 -2.55 5.81 -2.88
N VAL A 139 -2.26 5.32 -4.08
CA VAL A 139 -0.95 5.50 -4.73
C VAL A 139 -0.78 6.92 -5.24
N THR A 140 0.42 7.27 -5.72
CA THR A 140 0.80 8.66 -5.97
C THR A 140 0.44 9.19 -7.36
N GLY A 141 -0.26 8.42 -8.18
CA GLY A 141 -0.67 8.87 -9.53
C GLY A 141 -1.55 7.88 -10.25
N ASN A 142 -2.37 8.39 -11.16
CA ASN A 142 -3.29 7.61 -11.96
C ASN A 142 -2.58 6.58 -12.83
N ASP A 143 -1.53 6.96 -13.54
CA ASP A 143 -0.77 6.04 -14.40
C ASP A 143 -0.27 4.82 -13.61
N GLN A 144 0.27 5.05 -12.41
CA GLN A 144 0.70 3.97 -11.54
C GLN A 144 -0.47 3.07 -11.12
N TYR A 145 -1.60 3.68 -10.76
CA TYR A 145 -2.80 2.96 -10.36
C TYR A 145 -3.30 2.05 -11.49
N GLN A 146 -3.47 2.59 -12.69
CA GLN A 146 -3.91 1.84 -13.87
C GLN A 146 -2.91 0.74 -14.26
N GLN A 147 -1.61 1.02 -14.19
CA GLN A 147 -0.58 0.01 -14.43
C GLN A 147 -0.68 -1.14 -13.43
N LEU A 148 -0.90 -0.87 -12.15
CA LEU A 148 -1.05 -1.90 -11.12
C LEU A 148 -2.29 -2.76 -11.35
N LEU A 149 -3.43 -2.17 -11.65
CA LEU A 149 -4.64 -2.90 -12.03
C LEU A 149 -4.39 -3.83 -13.22
N GLY A 150 -3.66 -3.33 -14.23
CA GLY A 150 -3.26 -4.13 -15.40
C GLY A 150 -2.29 -5.28 -15.09
N ARG A 151 -1.77 -5.46 -13.86
CA ARG A 151 -0.93 -6.62 -13.49
C ARG A 151 -1.74 -7.88 -13.21
N ILE A 152 -2.92 -7.74 -12.65
CA ILE A 152 -3.86 -8.85 -12.42
C ILE A 152 -4.93 -8.95 -13.50
N ASN A 153 -5.27 -7.80 -14.14
CA ASN A 153 -6.24 -7.74 -15.24
C ASN A 153 -5.56 -8.01 -16.59
N ARG A 154 -5.40 -9.26 -16.93
CA ARG A 154 -4.80 -9.72 -18.17
C ARG A 154 -5.70 -10.76 -18.85
N THR A 155 -5.50 -10.99 -20.13
CA THR A 155 -6.23 -12.01 -20.90
C THR A 155 -6.08 -13.42 -20.34
N SER A 156 -5.01 -13.68 -19.58
CA SER A 156 -4.78 -14.95 -18.87
C SER A 156 -5.46 -15.05 -17.51
N GLN A 157 -6.17 -14.03 -17.05
CA GLN A 157 -6.91 -14.08 -15.78
C GLN A 157 -8.21 -14.88 -15.98
N VAL A 158 -8.36 -15.97 -15.23
CA VAL A 158 -9.50 -16.88 -15.32
C VAL A 158 -10.49 -16.69 -14.16
N ASN A 159 -10.08 -16.00 -13.10
CA ASN A 159 -10.90 -15.75 -11.91
C ASN A 159 -11.51 -14.34 -11.92
N PRO A 160 -12.70 -14.16 -11.35
CA PRO A 160 -13.24 -12.82 -11.09
C PRO A 160 -12.26 -12.02 -10.22
N MET A 161 -11.96 -10.79 -10.64
CA MET A 161 -11.02 -9.95 -9.93
C MET A 161 -11.71 -9.09 -8.89
N THR A 162 -11.07 -8.98 -7.73
CA THR A 162 -11.49 -8.09 -6.64
C THR A 162 -10.38 -7.07 -6.36
N VAL A 163 -10.71 -5.79 -6.47
CA VAL A 163 -9.82 -4.69 -6.10
C VAL A 163 -10.39 -4.00 -4.87
N ILE A 164 -9.57 -3.93 -3.82
CA ILE A 164 -9.97 -3.39 -2.52
C ILE A 164 -9.15 -2.13 -2.25
N GLN A 165 -9.82 -1.00 -2.15
CA GLN A 165 -9.25 0.28 -1.78
C GLN A 165 -9.49 0.52 -0.30
N MET A 166 -8.44 0.49 0.53
CA MET A 166 -8.57 0.73 1.97
C MET A 166 -8.45 2.22 2.26
N TYR A 167 -9.38 2.74 3.05
CA TYR A 167 -9.37 4.12 3.51
C TYR A 167 -9.86 4.23 4.96
N ALA A 168 -9.46 5.26 5.67
CA ALA A 168 -9.87 5.60 7.03
C ALA A 168 -10.29 7.07 7.15
N THR A 169 -10.08 7.88 6.12
CA THR A 169 -10.36 9.32 6.13
C THR A 169 -11.08 9.75 4.85
N GLY A 170 -11.85 10.83 4.94
CA GLY A 170 -12.49 11.45 3.77
C GLY A 170 -11.48 11.95 2.73
N ILE A 171 -10.24 12.24 3.15
CA ILE A 171 -9.15 12.61 2.24
C ILE A 171 -8.75 11.42 1.37
N GLU A 172 -8.55 10.25 1.96
CA GLU A 172 -8.20 9.04 1.20
C GLU A 172 -9.32 8.66 0.22
N ILE A 173 -10.60 8.81 0.59
CA ILE A 173 -11.73 8.60 -0.33
C ILE A 173 -11.60 9.50 -1.55
N LYS A 174 -11.40 10.81 -1.36
CA LYS A 174 -11.26 11.77 -2.47
C LYS A 174 -10.05 11.50 -3.35
N LEU A 175 -8.95 11.00 -2.76
CA LEU A 175 -7.77 10.60 -3.52
C LEU A 175 -8.05 9.35 -4.37
N TYR A 176 -8.82 8.39 -3.89
CA TYR A 176 -9.27 7.25 -4.71
C TYR A 176 -10.25 7.68 -5.80
N GLU A 177 -11.19 8.56 -5.51
CA GLU A 177 -12.10 9.14 -6.52
C GLU A 177 -11.31 9.83 -7.65
N ALA A 178 -10.24 10.56 -7.32
CA ALA A 178 -9.37 11.17 -8.31
C ALA A 178 -8.64 10.12 -9.17
N LEU A 179 -8.16 9.04 -8.56
CA LEU A 179 -7.52 7.92 -9.27
C LEU A 179 -8.51 7.19 -10.19
N ASP A 180 -9.72 6.92 -9.73
CA ASP A 180 -10.76 6.22 -10.50
C ASP A 180 -11.26 7.06 -11.67
N ASN A 181 -11.32 8.38 -11.51
CA ASN A 181 -11.77 9.32 -12.54
C ASN A 181 -10.64 9.83 -13.46
N ALA A 182 -9.42 9.28 -13.35
CA ALA A 182 -8.25 9.71 -14.10
C ALA A 182 -7.91 11.20 -13.96
N GLN A 183 -8.24 11.81 -12.82
CA GLN A 183 -7.90 13.20 -12.51
C GLN A 183 -6.43 13.32 -12.12
N ASP A 184 -5.88 14.54 -12.25
CA ASP A 184 -4.53 14.80 -11.78
C ASP A 184 -4.47 14.65 -10.25
N PHE A 185 -3.76 13.62 -9.81
CA PHE A 185 -3.62 13.30 -8.40
C PHE A 185 -2.93 14.42 -7.61
N GLN A 186 -1.97 15.11 -8.23
CA GLN A 186 -1.26 16.22 -7.58
C GLN A 186 -2.19 17.42 -7.40
N GLU A 187 -3.00 17.73 -8.41
CA GLU A 187 -4.02 18.77 -8.32
C GLU A 187 -5.05 18.45 -7.25
N ALA A 188 -5.57 17.20 -7.20
CA ALA A 188 -6.48 16.75 -6.17
C ALA A 188 -5.91 16.87 -4.75
N VAL A 189 -4.64 16.50 -4.55
CA VAL A 189 -3.92 16.68 -3.28
C VAL A 189 -3.82 18.16 -2.92
N MET A 190 -3.46 19.04 -3.87
CA MET A 190 -3.31 20.48 -3.63
C MET A 190 -4.64 21.16 -3.31
N ASP A 191 -5.72 20.76 -3.95
CA ASP A 191 -7.07 21.29 -3.68
C ASP A 191 -7.60 20.87 -2.31
N LEU A 192 -7.40 19.62 -1.93
CA LEU A 192 -7.71 19.15 -0.58
C LEU A 192 -6.93 19.94 0.48
N TYR A 193 -5.69 20.25 0.17
CA TYR A 193 -4.81 21.02 0.99
C TYR A 193 -5.28 22.47 1.20
N LYS A 194 -5.62 23.16 0.10
CA LYS A 194 -6.15 24.54 0.15
C LYS A 194 -7.43 24.60 0.98
N LYS A 195 -8.36 23.67 0.77
CA LYS A 195 -9.62 23.61 1.51
C LYS A 195 -9.43 23.42 3.03
N GLU A 196 -8.43 22.63 3.43
CA GLU A 196 -8.14 22.42 4.86
C GLU A 196 -7.50 23.65 5.50
N MET A 197 -6.74 24.44 4.73
CA MET A 197 -6.14 25.71 5.18
C MET A 197 -7.16 26.86 5.24
N GLU A 198 -8.12 26.90 4.32
CA GLU A 198 -9.16 27.93 4.23
C GLU A 198 -10.32 27.68 5.20
N GLY A 199 -10.52 26.45 5.67
CA GLY A 199 -11.56 26.07 6.63
C GLY A 199 -11.18 26.31 8.10
N LYS A 200 -10.09 27.03 8.35
CA LYS A 200 -9.70 27.62 9.62
C LYS A 200 -9.91 29.12 9.60
#